data_94e2a0bae59e241f324341120dc8c31f
#
_entry.id   94e2a0bae59e241f324341120dc8c31f
#
_cell.length_a   1.000
_cell.length_b   1.000
_cell.length_c   1.000
_cell.angle_alpha   90.00
_cell.angle_beta   90.00
_cell.angle_gamma   90.00
#
_symmetry.space_group_name_H-M   'P 1'
#
loop_
_entity.id
_entity.type
_entity.pdbx_description
1 polymer ?
#
loop_
_entity_poly.entity_id
_entity_poly.type
_entity_poly.pdbx_seq_one_letter_code
_entity_poly.pdbx_strand_id
1 'polypeptide(L)'
;MVKREFTFPSADGKTAIHAVEWLPEGAPRAVLQIAHGVSEYVLRYEDFAGYLTERGFAVVGNDHLGHGLSVSDGAPRLYFGPKGSWNWVVEDMEQLRKLTHRHFPNLPYFLLGHSMGSFLTRTYLIRYPGTVDGAIIMGTGYMSAASTAASLAVINAECLRNGESRPSAVATKASFGIYNRRFAPNRTSMDWLSLNP
;
A
#
# COMPACT_ATOMS: atom_id res chain seq x y z
N MET A 1 16.61 17.44 -4.00
CA MET A 1 15.51 16.48 -4.32
C MET A 1 14.44 17.18 -5.16
N VAL A 2 14.03 16.60 -6.27
CA VAL A 2 12.90 17.04 -7.09
C VAL A 2 11.72 16.13 -6.81
N LYS A 3 10.56 16.69 -6.42
CA LYS A 3 9.31 15.96 -6.21
C LYS A 3 8.36 16.21 -7.38
N ARG A 4 7.73 15.16 -7.89
CA ARG A 4 6.68 15.22 -8.90
C ARG A 4 5.50 14.38 -8.46
N GLU A 5 4.31 14.91 -8.62
CA GLU A 5 3.06 14.19 -8.40
C GLU A 5 2.36 14.03 -9.75
N PHE A 6 1.79 12.85 -9.96
CA PHE A 6 1.08 12.52 -11.19
C PHE A 6 0.00 11.47 -10.92
N THR A 7 -0.83 11.21 -11.91
CA THR A 7 -1.84 10.17 -11.82
C THR A 7 -1.75 9.22 -13.01
N PHE A 8 -2.22 7.99 -12.79
CA PHE A 8 -2.41 6.99 -13.85
C PHE A 8 -3.71 6.21 -13.62
N PRO A 9 -4.32 5.63 -14.68
CA PRO A 9 -5.56 4.86 -14.52
C PRO A 9 -5.34 3.62 -13.66
N SER A 10 -6.25 3.35 -12.72
CA SER A 10 -6.26 2.09 -11.97
C SER A 10 -6.75 0.92 -12.83
N ALA A 11 -6.32 -0.28 -12.45
CA ALA A 11 -6.85 -1.53 -12.99
C ALA A 11 -8.35 -1.75 -12.70
N ASP A 12 -8.96 -0.96 -11.80
CA ASP A 12 -10.40 -0.95 -11.56
C ASP A 12 -11.21 -0.31 -12.70
N GLY A 13 -10.52 0.37 -13.65
CA GLY A 13 -11.10 1.05 -14.81
C GLY A 13 -11.84 2.36 -14.50
N LYS A 14 -11.78 2.87 -13.28
CA LYS A 14 -12.54 4.04 -12.81
C LYS A 14 -11.68 5.07 -12.09
N THR A 15 -10.77 4.63 -11.23
CA THR A 15 -10.02 5.48 -10.31
C THR A 15 -8.76 5.99 -10.98
N ALA A 16 -8.44 7.27 -10.79
CA ALA A 16 -7.11 7.81 -11.05
C ALA A 16 -6.23 7.53 -9.83
N ILE A 17 -5.18 6.76 -10.00
CA ILE A 17 -4.21 6.45 -8.96
C ILE A 17 -3.22 7.61 -8.85
N HIS A 18 -3.18 8.24 -7.68
CA HIS A 18 -2.20 9.27 -7.34
C HIS A 18 -0.85 8.62 -7.05
N ALA A 19 0.20 9.16 -7.63
CA ALA A 19 1.58 8.70 -7.48
C ALA A 19 2.54 9.86 -7.27
N VAL A 20 3.63 9.56 -6.60
CA VAL A 20 4.69 10.53 -6.31
C VAL A 20 6.03 9.94 -6.71
N GLU A 21 6.86 10.77 -7.31
CA GLU A 21 8.23 10.48 -7.66
C GLU A 21 9.15 11.51 -6.98
N TRP A 22 10.15 11.02 -6.25
CA TRP A 22 11.21 11.84 -5.65
C TRP A 22 12.54 11.47 -6.33
N LEU A 23 13.18 12.45 -6.93
CA LEU A 23 14.40 12.27 -7.70
C LEU A 23 15.59 12.95 -7.03
N PRO A 24 16.79 12.35 -7.09
CA PRO A 24 18.03 13.01 -6.72
C PRO A 24 18.33 14.17 -7.69
N GLU A 25 19.24 15.07 -7.33
CA GLU A 25 19.68 16.17 -8.22
C GLU A 25 20.49 15.68 -9.41
N GLY A 26 21.16 14.55 -9.27
CA GLY A 26 21.94 13.90 -10.34
C GLY A 26 21.23 12.67 -10.92
N ALA A 27 21.93 11.94 -11.77
CA ALA A 27 21.42 10.68 -12.32
C ALA A 27 21.23 9.65 -11.17
N PRO A 28 20.06 9.03 -11.04
CA PRO A 28 19.84 8.00 -10.04
C PRO A 28 20.65 6.72 -10.34
N ARG A 29 21.04 6.01 -9.28
CA ARG A 29 21.76 4.74 -9.38
C ARG A 29 20.88 3.50 -9.22
N ALA A 30 19.69 3.68 -8.68
CA ALA A 30 18.67 2.64 -8.49
C ALA A 30 17.29 3.27 -8.24
N VAL A 31 16.26 2.48 -8.37
CA VAL A 31 14.88 2.86 -8.07
C VAL A 31 14.39 2.07 -6.85
N LEU A 32 13.71 2.75 -5.92
CA LEU A 32 12.91 2.12 -4.87
C LEU A 32 11.45 2.49 -5.05
N GLN A 33 10.60 1.49 -5.27
CA GLN A 33 9.14 1.66 -5.23
C GLN A 33 8.62 1.31 -3.85
N ILE A 34 7.73 2.15 -3.29
CA ILE A 34 7.14 1.99 -1.96
C ILE A 34 5.68 1.57 -2.10
N ALA A 35 5.32 0.47 -1.43
CA ALA A 35 3.96 0.02 -1.21
C ALA A 35 3.61 0.25 0.27
N HIS A 36 2.78 1.25 0.54
CA HIS A 36 2.42 1.69 1.88
C HIS A 36 1.44 0.73 2.59
N GLY A 37 1.25 0.90 3.90
CA GLY A 37 0.35 0.11 4.73
C GLY A 37 -1.12 0.57 4.66
N VAL A 38 -1.98 -0.14 5.42
CA VAL A 38 -3.39 0.25 5.57
C VAL A 38 -3.51 1.56 6.35
N SER A 39 -4.51 2.38 6.02
CA SER A 39 -4.81 3.66 6.68
C SER A 39 -3.68 4.68 6.64
N GLU A 40 -2.79 4.56 5.67
CA GLU A 40 -1.75 5.55 5.38
C GLU A 40 -1.75 5.91 3.89
N TYR A 41 -0.78 6.69 3.45
CA TYR A 41 -0.68 7.22 2.10
C TYR A 41 0.79 7.48 1.74
N VAL A 42 1.09 7.62 0.45
CA VAL A 42 2.46 7.64 -0.07
C VAL A 42 3.30 8.81 0.46
N LEU A 43 2.71 9.98 0.66
CA LEU A 43 3.45 11.17 1.15
C LEU A 43 3.98 11.04 2.58
N ARG A 44 3.51 10.06 3.37
CA ARG A 44 4.12 9.75 4.68
C ARG A 44 5.57 9.30 4.58
N TYR A 45 6.00 8.89 3.42
CA TYR A 45 7.37 8.44 3.16
C TYR A 45 8.28 9.55 2.63
N GLU A 46 7.84 10.81 2.61
CA GLU A 46 8.60 11.93 2.03
C GLU A 46 9.97 12.13 2.67
N ASP A 47 10.07 12.10 4.01
CA ASP A 47 11.35 12.21 4.73
C ASP A 47 12.29 11.04 4.40
N PHE A 48 11.74 9.83 4.35
CA PHE A 48 12.51 8.64 3.96
C PHE A 48 12.96 8.70 2.50
N ALA A 49 12.09 9.17 1.62
CA ALA A 49 12.43 9.40 0.22
C ALA A 49 13.51 10.48 0.08
N GLY A 50 13.46 11.56 0.86
CA GLY A 50 14.49 12.58 0.94
C GLY A 50 15.85 11.98 1.32
N TYR A 51 15.88 11.21 2.40
CA TYR A 51 17.10 10.51 2.83
C TYR A 51 17.71 9.62 1.73
N LEU A 52 16.86 8.92 0.97
CA LEU A 52 17.31 8.03 -0.11
C LEU A 52 17.76 8.81 -1.37
N THR A 53 17.07 9.89 -1.71
CA THR A 53 17.45 10.72 -2.86
C THR A 53 18.82 11.40 -2.65
N GLU A 54 19.15 11.80 -1.42
CA GLU A 54 20.50 12.28 -1.08
C GLU A 54 21.59 11.20 -1.32
N ARG A 55 21.19 9.93 -1.36
CA ARG A 55 22.05 8.78 -1.61
C ARG A 55 21.97 8.24 -3.03
N GLY A 56 21.35 9.04 -3.92
CA GLY A 56 21.29 8.74 -5.34
C GLY A 56 20.21 7.73 -5.73
N PHE A 57 19.19 7.50 -4.92
CA PHE A 57 18.05 6.68 -5.31
C PHE A 57 16.94 7.55 -5.90
N ALA A 58 16.30 7.10 -6.97
CA ALA A 58 14.96 7.53 -7.31
C ALA A 58 13.96 6.77 -6.45
N VAL A 59 13.03 7.47 -5.82
CA VAL A 59 11.98 6.84 -5.00
C VAL A 59 10.64 7.13 -5.64
N VAL A 60 9.79 6.11 -5.75
CA VAL A 60 8.44 6.24 -6.29
C VAL A 60 7.46 5.51 -5.40
N GLY A 61 6.21 5.94 -5.43
CA GLY A 61 5.13 5.25 -4.75
C GLY A 61 3.80 5.79 -5.20
N ASN A 62 2.75 5.05 -4.93
CA ASN A 62 1.38 5.50 -5.18
C ASN A 62 0.53 5.33 -3.94
N ASP A 63 -0.49 6.15 -3.82
CA ASP A 63 -1.61 5.84 -2.95
C ASP A 63 -2.33 4.61 -3.51
N HIS A 64 -2.44 3.55 -2.71
CA HIS A 64 -3.18 2.38 -3.13
C HIS A 64 -4.67 2.71 -3.35
N LEU A 65 -5.32 2.00 -4.25
CA LEU A 65 -6.76 2.12 -4.49
C LEU A 65 -7.53 2.21 -3.16
N GLY A 66 -8.43 3.18 -3.02
CA GLY A 66 -9.17 3.44 -1.79
C GLY A 66 -8.39 4.21 -0.70
N HIS A 67 -7.14 4.58 -0.92
CA HIS A 67 -6.28 5.30 0.04
C HIS A 67 -5.85 6.66 -0.49
N GLY A 68 -5.46 7.55 0.42
CA GLY A 68 -4.91 8.86 0.10
C GLY A 68 -5.79 9.64 -0.88
N LEU A 69 -5.22 10.00 -2.03
CA LEU A 69 -5.89 10.67 -3.14
C LEU A 69 -6.41 9.70 -4.23
N SER A 70 -6.18 8.39 -4.08
CA SER A 70 -6.65 7.33 -4.99
C SER A 70 -8.03 6.79 -4.58
N VAL A 71 -8.99 7.68 -4.42
CA VAL A 71 -10.38 7.36 -4.04
C VAL A 71 -11.31 7.92 -5.10
N SER A 72 -12.12 7.06 -5.72
CA SER A 72 -13.16 7.50 -6.66
C SER A 72 -14.24 8.30 -5.95
N ASP A 73 -14.87 9.23 -6.65
CA ASP A 73 -15.97 10.04 -6.12
C ASP A 73 -17.07 9.16 -5.54
N GLY A 74 -17.44 9.44 -4.29
CA GLY A 74 -18.46 8.70 -3.55
C GLY A 74 -18.09 7.30 -3.09
N ALA A 75 -16.87 6.81 -3.38
CA ALA A 75 -16.40 5.52 -2.89
C ALA A 75 -15.98 5.58 -1.41
N PRO A 76 -16.23 4.51 -0.64
CA PRO A 76 -15.72 4.44 0.73
C PRO A 76 -14.20 4.41 0.76
N ARG A 77 -13.59 5.12 1.72
CA ARG A 77 -12.15 4.99 1.96
C ARG A 77 -11.81 3.60 2.48
N LEU A 78 -10.59 3.13 2.21
CA LEU A 78 -10.05 1.81 2.57
C LEU A 78 -10.78 0.64 1.88
N TYR A 79 -11.54 0.92 0.84
CA TYR A 79 -12.25 -0.06 0.05
C TYR A 79 -11.62 -0.19 -1.34
N PHE A 80 -11.10 -1.35 -1.66
CA PHE A 80 -10.48 -1.61 -2.97
C PHE A 80 -11.52 -1.89 -4.06
N GLY A 81 -12.71 -2.36 -3.67
CA GLY A 81 -13.74 -2.83 -4.59
C GLY A 81 -14.32 -4.19 -4.17
N PRO A 82 -15.12 -4.83 -5.02
CA PRO A 82 -15.72 -6.14 -4.75
C PRO A 82 -14.65 -7.24 -4.64
N LYS A 83 -15.09 -8.45 -4.35
CA LYS A 83 -14.22 -9.62 -4.20
C LYS A 83 -13.25 -9.75 -5.37
N GLY A 84 -11.96 -9.91 -5.07
CA GLY A 84 -10.87 -10.02 -6.06
C GLY A 84 -10.13 -8.72 -6.34
N SER A 85 -10.60 -7.58 -5.85
CA SER A 85 -9.99 -6.25 -6.08
C SER A 85 -8.58 -6.09 -5.48
N TRP A 86 -8.15 -6.98 -4.61
CA TRP A 86 -6.76 -7.11 -4.21
C TRP A 86 -5.81 -7.17 -5.42
N ASN A 87 -6.25 -7.84 -6.47
CA ASN A 87 -5.48 -7.96 -7.70
C ASN A 87 -5.33 -6.62 -8.43
N TRP A 88 -6.32 -5.74 -8.41
CA TRP A 88 -6.22 -4.41 -9.00
C TRP A 88 -5.13 -3.58 -8.34
N VAL A 89 -5.04 -3.64 -7.00
CA VAL A 89 -3.99 -2.93 -6.27
C VAL A 89 -2.60 -3.42 -6.67
N VAL A 90 -2.44 -4.74 -6.85
CA VAL A 90 -1.16 -5.34 -7.29
C VAL A 90 -0.86 -4.98 -8.75
N GLU A 91 -1.88 -4.91 -9.61
CA GLU A 91 -1.75 -4.45 -11.00
C GLU A 91 -1.37 -2.99 -11.09
N ASP A 92 -1.92 -2.13 -10.24
CA ASP A 92 -1.55 -0.72 -10.14
C ASP A 92 -0.08 -0.54 -9.73
N MET A 93 0.43 -1.39 -8.82
CA MET A 93 1.86 -1.41 -8.48
C MET A 93 2.72 -1.76 -9.70
N GLU A 94 2.31 -2.74 -10.50
CA GLU A 94 3.02 -3.11 -11.73
C GLU A 94 2.91 -2.02 -12.81
N GLN A 95 1.79 -1.32 -12.91
CA GLN A 95 1.67 -0.17 -13.81
C GLN A 95 2.65 0.94 -13.44
N LEU A 96 2.73 1.29 -12.13
CA LEU A 96 3.71 2.27 -11.66
C LEU A 96 5.14 1.83 -11.98
N ARG A 97 5.48 0.55 -11.72
CA ARG A 97 6.79 0.00 -12.08
C ARG A 97 7.10 0.16 -13.57
N LYS A 98 6.13 -0.18 -14.43
CA LYS A 98 6.31 -0.04 -15.89
C LYS A 98 6.49 1.41 -16.31
N LEU A 99 5.75 2.35 -15.72
CA LEU A 99 5.89 3.77 -15.96
C LEU A 99 7.29 4.24 -15.57
N THR A 100 7.73 3.90 -14.37
CA THR A 100 9.05 4.29 -13.85
C THR A 100 10.19 3.63 -14.63
N HIS A 101 10.05 2.34 -14.96
CA HIS A 101 11.07 1.61 -15.72
C HIS A 101 11.30 2.18 -17.14
N ARG A 102 10.28 2.78 -17.75
CA ARG A 102 10.46 3.49 -19.05
C ARG A 102 11.35 4.73 -18.91
N HIS A 103 11.32 5.39 -17.75
CA HIS A 103 12.21 6.52 -17.47
C HIS A 103 13.62 6.06 -17.06
N PHE A 104 13.73 4.89 -16.42
CA PHE A 104 14.98 4.34 -15.88
C PHE A 104 15.17 2.88 -16.28
N PRO A 105 15.35 2.56 -17.59
CA PRO A 105 15.28 1.17 -18.08
C PRO A 105 16.44 0.27 -17.62
N ASN A 106 17.58 0.87 -17.25
CA ASN A 106 18.82 0.12 -16.92
C ASN A 106 19.19 0.20 -15.45
N LEU A 107 18.33 0.73 -14.60
CA LEU A 107 18.60 0.84 -13.18
C LEU A 107 18.06 -0.36 -12.41
N PRO A 108 18.80 -0.83 -11.39
CA PRO A 108 18.25 -1.78 -10.44
C PRO A 108 16.96 -1.26 -9.82
N TYR A 109 15.97 -2.14 -9.72
CA TYR A 109 14.63 -1.80 -9.24
C TYR A 109 14.28 -2.60 -7.98
N PHE A 110 14.00 -1.89 -6.89
CA PHE A 110 13.65 -2.49 -5.62
C PHE A 110 12.21 -2.15 -5.22
N LEU A 111 11.57 -3.07 -4.50
CA LEU A 111 10.21 -2.89 -3.98
C LEU A 111 10.23 -2.97 -2.45
N LEU A 112 9.72 -1.93 -1.76
CA LEU A 112 9.53 -1.93 -0.32
C LEU A 112 8.06 -1.99 0.00
N GLY A 113 7.63 -3.01 0.74
CA GLY A 113 6.27 -3.13 1.25
C GLY A 113 6.21 -3.09 2.77
N HIS A 114 5.42 -2.15 3.29
CA HIS A 114 5.19 -2.00 4.73
C HIS A 114 3.80 -2.48 5.13
N SER A 115 3.70 -3.29 6.18
CA SER A 115 2.42 -3.75 6.73
C SER A 115 1.51 -4.37 5.65
N MET A 116 0.35 -3.81 5.34
CA MET A 116 -0.49 -4.23 4.21
C MET A 116 0.30 -4.27 2.89
N GLY A 117 1.14 -3.26 2.64
CA GLY A 117 2.02 -3.22 1.47
C GLY A 117 3.00 -4.40 1.41
N SER A 118 3.37 -4.99 2.55
CA SER A 118 4.21 -6.20 2.59
C SER A 118 3.47 -7.42 2.04
N PHE A 119 2.17 -7.55 2.28
CA PHE A 119 1.34 -8.60 1.70
C PHE A 119 1.10 -8.37 0.21
N LEU A 120 0.87 -7.11 -0.19
CA LEU A 120 0.79 -6.72 -1.61
C LEU A 120 2.09 -7.06 -2.34
N THR A 121 3.24 -6.72 -1.76
CA THR A 121 4.56 -7.04 -2.32
C THR A 121 4.78 -8.55 -2.48
N ARG A 122 4.37 -9.35 -1.50
CA ARG A 122 4.46 -10.83 -1.62
C ARG A 122 3.58 -11.35 -2.76
N THR A 123 2.37 -10.83 -2.89
CA THR A 123 1.49 -11.17 -4.02
C THR A 123 2.10 -10.71 -5.35
N TYR A 124 2.68 -9.51 -5.37
CA TYR A 124 3.37 -8.97 -6.53
C TYR A 124 4.51 -9.88 -7.01
N LEU A 125 5.39 -10.30 -6.11
CA LEU A 125 6.52 -11.18 -6.44
C LEU A 125 6.09 -12.54 -7.00
N ILE A 126 4.93 -13.04 -6.57
CA ILE A 126 4.34 -14.29 -7.11
C ILE A 126 3.77 -14.06 -8.52
N ARG A 127 3.10 -12.94 -8.75
CA ARG A 127 2.45 -12.64 -10.04
C ARG A 127 3.40 -12.15 -11.12
N TYR A 128 4.44 -11.44 -10.72
CA TYR A 128 5.41 -10.79 -11.62
C TYR A 128 6.85 -11.18 -11.25
N PRO A 129 7.20 -12.48 -11.34
CA PRO A 129 8.52 -12.95 -10.98
C PRO A 129 9.60 -12.32 -11.88
N GLY A 130 10.75 -11.98 -11.28
CA GLY A 130 11.90 -11.45 -12.02
C GLY A 130 11.75 -10.01 -12.53
N THR A 131 10.73 -9.28 -12.10
CA THR A 131 10.50 -7.87 -12.53
C THR A 131 11.21 -6.85 -11.63
N VAL A 132 11.70 -7.28 -10.47
CA VAL A 132 12.46 -6.45 -9.53
C VAL A 132 13.72 -7.20 -9.10
N ASP A 133 14.79 -6.45 -8.81
CA ASP A 133 16.09 -6.99 -8.38
C ASP A 133 16.12 -7.35 -6.90
N GLY A 134 15.19 -6.83 -6.12
CA GLY A 134 15.06 -7.15 -4.71
C GLY A 134 13.81 -6.59 -4.08
N ALA A 135 13.43 -7.15 -2.92
CA ALA A 135 12.27 -6.68 -2.17
C ALA A 135 12.57 -6.60 -0.68
N ILE A 136 12.05 -5.55 -0.04
CA ILE A 136 12.09 -5.32 1.40
C ILE A 136 10.69 -5.56 1.95
N ILE A 137 10.54 -6.59 2.76
CA ILE A 137 9.26 -7.00 3.38
C ILE A 137 9.28 -6.56 4.84
N MET A 138 8.58 -5.47 5.14
CA MET A 138 8.62 -4.83 6.46
C MET A 138 7.26 -4.89 7.16
N GLY A 139 7.27 -5.23 8.46
CA GLY A 139 6.04 -5.30 9.25
C GLY A 139 5.04 -6.35 8.76
N THR A 140 5.54 -7.42 8.12
CA THR A 140 4.72 -8.51 7.61
C THR A 140 4.24 -9.43 8.75
N GLY A 141 3.23 -10.24 8.46
CA GLY A 141 2.68 -11.20 9.40
C GLY A 141 2.46 -12.58 8.78
N TYR A 142 2.11 -13.51 9.65
CA TYR A 142 1.69 -14.86 9.29
C TYR A 142 0.37 -15.18 9.98
N MET A 143 -0.55 -15.79 9.26
CA MET A 143 -1.75 -16.40 9.81
C MET A 143 -1.80 -17.87 9.42
N SER A 144 -2.13 -18.74 10.38
CA SER A 144 -2.35 -20.15 10.09
C SER A 144 -3.56 -20.33 9.14
N ALA A 145 -3.59 -21.43 8.40
CA ALA A 145 -4.72 -21.73 7.51
C ALA A 145 -6.06 -21.79 8.28
N ALA A 146 -6.05 -22.34 9.50
CA ALA A 146 -7.23 -22.39 10.35
C ALA A 146 -7.72 -20.98 10.76
N SER A 147 -6.80 -20.10 11.20
CA SER A 147 -7.13 -18.71 11.54
C SER A 147 -7.63 -17.92 10.34
N THR A 148 -7.03 -18.15 9.17
CA THR A 148 -7.46 -17.52 7.92
C THR A 148 -8.87 -17.97 7.55
N ALA A 149 -9.17 -19.27 7.62
CA ALA A 149 -10.49 -19.82 7.32
C ALA A 149 -11.56 -19.26 8.28
N ALA A 150 -11.27 -19.20 9.57
CA ALA A 150 -12.17 -18.62 10.57
C ALA A 150 -12.44 -17.13 10.32
N SER A 151 -11.38 -16.35 10.03
CA SER A 151 -11.52 -14.93 9.70
C SER A 151 -12.36 -14.70 8.45
N LEU A 152 -12.14 -15.50 7.39
CA LEU A 152 -12.92 -15.43 6.16
C LEU A 152 -14.38 -15.77 6.38
N ALA A 153 -14.69 -16.75 7.23
CA ALA A 153 -16.08 -17.08 7.58
C ALA A 153 -16.79 -15.91 8.26
N VAL A 154 -16.13 -15.24 9.21
CA VAL A 154 -16.66 -14.04 9.89
C VAL A 154 -16.87 -12.91 8.89
N ILE A 155 -15.87 -12.61 8.05
CA ILE A 155 -15.96 -11.54 7.03
C ILE A 155 -17.08 -11.82 6.04
N ASN A 156 -17.20 -13.06 5.54
CA ASN A 156 -18.28 -13.42 4.62
C ASN A 156 -19.67 -13.26 5.25
N ALA A 157 -19.83 -13.65 6.52
CA ALA A 157 -21.09 -13.44 7.24
C ALA A 157 -21.44 -11.95 7.41
N GLU A 158 -20.44 -11.11 7.70
CA GLU A 158 -20.61 -9.66 7.76
C GLU A 158 -21.00 -9.06 6.40
N CYS A 159 -20.32 -9.48 5.32
CA CYS A 159 -20.66 -9.04 3.96
C CYS A 159 -22.09 -9.41 3.55
N LEU A 160 -22.55 -10.60 3.90
CA LEU A 160 -23.93 -11.04 3.63
C LEU A 160 -24.97 -10.21 4.40
N ARG A 161 -24.65 -9.77 5.63
CA ARG A 161 -25.58 -8.98 6.47
C ARG A 161 -25.59 -7.50 6.10
N ASN A 162 -24.43 -6.94 5.82
CA ASN A 162 -24.22 -5.49 5.77
C ASN A 162 -23.83 -4.96 4.38
N GLY A 163 -23.53 -5.86 3.43
CA GLY A 163 -22.97 -5.54 2.12
C GLY A 163 -21.44 -5.41 2.15
N GLU A 164 -20.80 -5.59 1.01
CA GLU A 164 -19.33 -5.66 0.87
C GLU A 164 -18.62 -4.31 1.06
N SER A 165 -19.30 -3.19 0.83
CA SER A 165 -18.70 -1.84 0.87
C SER A 165 -18.83 -1.13 2.22
N ARG A 166 -19.46 -1.75 3.22
CA ARG A 166 -19.65 -1.13 4.53
C ARG A 166 -18.53 -1.48 5.49
N PRO A 167 -18.02 -0.51 6.27
CA PRO A 167 -17.04 -0.78 7.32
C PRO A 167 -17.59 -1.80 8.33
N SER A 168 -16.80 -2.82 8.64
CA SER A 168 -17.15 -3.83 9.65
C SER A 168 -16.43 -3.54 10.96
N ALA A 169 -17.19 -3.18 12.01
CA ALA A 169 -16.67 -3.00 13.36
C ALA A 169 -16.07 -4.31 13.91
N VAL A 170 -16.63 -5.45 13.53
CA VAL A 170 -16.15 -6.78 13.95
C VAL A 170 -14.78 -7.06 13.32
N ALA A 171 -14.63 -6.85 12.01
CA ALA A 171 -13.36 -7.03 11.33
C ALA A 171 -12.29 -6.06 11.86
N THR A 172 -12.64 -4.79 12.06
CA THR A 172 -11.73 -3.78 12.62
C THR A 172 -11.25 -4.16 14.02
N LYS A 173 -12.17 -4.58 14.90
CA LYS A 173 -11.83 -5.02 16.27
C LYS A 173 -10.97 -6.27 16.27
N ALA A 174 -11.26 -7.24 15.41
CA ALA A 174 -10.49 -8.47 15.30
C ALA A 174 -9.07 -8.20 14.76
N SER A 175 -8.93 -7.28 13.81
CA SER A 175 -7.63 -6.97 13.18
C SER A 175 -6.75 -6.03 14.02
N PHE A 176 -7.35 -5.03 14.68
CA PHE A 176 -6.60 -3.92 15.29
C PHE A 176 -6.87 -3.73 16.78
N GLY A 177 -7.94 -4.32 17.33
CA GLY A 177 -8.38 -4.05 18.70
C GLY A 177 -7.37 -4.44 19.80
N ILE A 178 -6.46 -5.37 19.52
CA ILE A 178 -5.42 -5.79 20.47
C ILE A 178 -4.27 -4.78 20.53
N TYR A 179 -3.91 -4.20 19.37
CA TYR A 179 -2.75 -3.32 19.26
C TYR A 179 -2.91 -2.04 20.10
N ASN A 180 -4.11 -1.49 20.14
CA ASN A 180 -4.38 -0.22 20.84
C ASN A 180 -4.46 -0.34 22.36
N ARG A 181 -4.53 -1.56 22.92
CA ARG A 181 -4.61 -1.78 24.40
C ARG A 181 -3.41 -1.22 25.15
N ARG A 182 -2.23 -1.19 24.52
CA ARG A 182 -0.98 -0.69 25.11
C ARG A 182 -0.91 0.84 25.21
N PHE A 183 -1.84 1.54 24.53
CA PHE A 183 -1.88 2.99 24.43
C PHE A 183 -3.03 3.61 25.24
N ALA A 184 -3.60 2.85 26.18
CA ALA A 184 -4.65 3.36 27.06
C ALA A 184 -4.10 4.44 28.04
N PRO A 185 -4.84 5.56 28.28
CA PRO A 185 -6.12 5.92 27.68
C PRO A 185 -5.98 6.36 26.21
N ASN A 186 -6.79 5.74 25.33
CA ASN A 186 -6.69 5.97 23.89
C ASN A 186 -7.41 7.27 23.49
N ARG A 187 -6.80 8.08 22.65
CA ARG A 187 -7.42 9.25 22.02
C ARG A 187 -8.28 8.81 20.82
N THR A 188 -7.77 7.81 20.07
CA THR A 188 -8.42 7.25 18.88
C THR A 188 -8.32 5.73 18.88
N SER A 189 -9.01 5.06 17.97
CA SER A 189 -8.87 3.62 17.75
C SER A 189 -7.55 3.22 17.08
N MET A 190 -6.73 4.19 16.66
CA MET A 190 -5.53 3.99 15.85
C MET A 190 -4.25 4.57 16.46
N ASP A 191 -4.25 4.90 17.77
CA ASP A 191 -3.09 5.48 18.46
C ASP A 191 -1.84 4.57 18.40
N TRP A 192 -2.02 3.28 18.17
CA TRP A 192 -0.93 2.32 17.97
C TRP A 192 -0.11 2.55 16.68
N LEU A 193 -0.63 3.33 15.73
CA LEU A 193 0.05 3.64 14.45
C LEU A 193 1.07 4.77 14.58
N SER A 194 0.89 5.67 15.53
CA SER A 194 1.79 6.82 15.72
C SER A 194 1.71 7.34 17.14
N LEU A 195 2.88 7.72 17.69
CA LEU A 195 2.98 8.44 18.96
C LEU A 195 2.81 9.96 18.78
N ASN A 196 2.89 10.43 17.54
CA ASN A 196 2.64 11.84 17.24
C ASN A 196 1.14 12.15 17.30
N PRO A 197 0.76 13.30 17.88
CA PRO A 197 -0.63 13.73 17.96
C PRO A 197 -1.25 13.98 16.59
#